data_01125c18eb900baf14195bd8209f0512
#
_entry.id   01125c18eb900baf14195bd8209f0512
#
_cell.length_a   1.000
_cell.length_b   1.000
_cell.length_c   1.000
_cell.angle_alpha   90.00
_cell.angle_beta   90.00
_cell.angle_gamma   90.00
#
_symmetry.space_group_name_H-M   'P 1'
#
loop_
_entity.id
_entity.type
_entity.pdbx_description
1 polymer ?
#
loop_
_entity_poly.entity_id
_entity_poly.type
_entity_poly.pdbx_seq_one_letter_code
_entity_poly.pdbx_strand_id
1 'polypeptide(L)'
;MNRRASDNTRRTPVCFFINENFMLERTISRKVVEWLYGHGIIERSESNIYVYAYELLISSTISIFLILIASCVCGNIWYSLAFLLGFITLRIYLGGYHASSHFNCYLAFLSVFLASVVLSYQIVATYGFRLITTCLLFIIAFLYAPVEAKNKRLPTEKKRKYRHISICLTGFDVILAAIDILPLSRFITIYYFSKWALIIFAVIPCLTRKFQR
;
A
#
# COMPACT_ATOMS: atom_id res chain seq x y z
N MET A 1 40.00 -26.56 -21.94
CA MET A 1 40.61 -25.67 -20.94
C MET A 1 39.51 -24.89 -20.22
N ASN A 2 39.08 -25.45 -19.08
CA ASN A 2 37.89 -25.00 -18.31
C ASN A 2 38.33 -23.92 -17.31
N ARG A 3 37.78 -22.71 -17.42
CA ARG A 3 37.84 -21.73 -16.32
C ARG A 3 36.39 -21.51 -15.79
N ARG A 4 36.06 -22.33 -14.76
CA ARG A 4 34.94 -21.96 -13.86
C ARG A 4 35.48 -20.89 -12.92
N ALA A 5 35.07 -19.65 -13.15
CA ALA A 5 35.20 -18.58 -12.16
C ALA A 5 34.17 -18.84 -11.03
N SER A 6 34.66 -19.12 -9.85
CA SER A 6 33.88 -19.24 -8.61
C SER A 6 33.46 -17.82 -8.19
N ASP A 7 32.24 -17.43 -8.53
CA ASP A 7 31.63 -16.23 -7.97
C ASP A 7 31.08 -16.53 -6.56
N ASN A 8 31.97 -16.42 -5.58
CA ASN A 8 31.65 -16.54 -4.17
C ASN A 8 31.28 -15.14 -3.61
N THR A 9 30.20 -14.55 -4.14
CA THR A 9 29.62 -13.34 -3.58
C THR A 9 29.05 -13.66 -2.20
N ARG A 10 29.71 -13.17 -1.16
CA ARG A 10 29.29 -13.18 0.24
C ARG A 10 27.86 -12.62 0.34
N ARG A 11 26.87 -13.50 0.37
CA ARG A 11 25.49 -13.15 0.67
C ARG A 11 25.44 -12.72 2.11
N THR A 12 25.20 -11.43 2.35
CA THR A 12 24.99 -10.92 3.69
C THR A 12 23.76 -11.59 4.31
N PRO A 13 23.71 -11.82 5.63
CA PRO A 13 22.56 -12.46 6.30
C PRO A 13 21.23 -11.77 6.02
N VAL A 14 21.23 -10.46 5.78
CA VAL A 14 20.06 -9.68 5.41
C VAL A 14 19.47 -10.12 4.06
N CYS A 15 20.30 -10.45 3.06
CA CYS A 15 19.84 -11.00 1.77
C CYS A 15 19.21 -12.38 1.90
N PHE A 16 19.66 -13.18 2.87
CA PHE A 16 19.12 -14.53 3.14
C PHE A 16 17.69 -14.42 3.70
N PHE A 17 17.46 -13.57 4.71
CA PHE A 17 16.13 -13.34 5.28
C PHE A 17 15.13 -12.77 4.27
N ILE A 18 15.58 -11.88 3.38
CA ILE A 18 14.71 -11.27 2.34
C ILE A 18 14.26 -12.34 1.33
N ASN A 19 15.11 -13.32 1.03
CA ASN A 19 14.80 -14.35 0.05
C ASN A 19 13.88 -15.45 0.60
N GLU A 20 14.00 -15.81 1.88
CA GLU A 20 13.14 -16.83 2.51
C GLU A 20 11.68 -16.38 2.68
N ASN A 21 11.44 -15.12 3.09
CA ASN A 21 10.08 -14.61 3.25
C ASN A 21 9.35 -14.50 1.90
N PHE A 22 10.05 -14.16 0.83
CA PHE A 22 9.50 -14.16 -0.53
C PHE A 22 9.13 -15.58 -0.98
N MET A 23 9.90 -16.59 -0.58
CA MET A 23 9.61 -18.00 -0.87
C MET A 23 8.38 -18.52 -0.11
N LEU A 24 8.17 -18.09 1.13
CA LEU A 24 7.08 -18.57 1.98
C LEU A 24 5.70 -18.14 1.44
N GLU A 25 5.50 -16.85 1.16
CA GLU A 25 4.25 -16.33 0.64
C GLU A 25 3.88 -16.96 -0.70
N ARG A 26 4.86 -17.07 -1.60
CA ARG A 26 4.69 -17.69 -2.91
C ARG A 26 4.41 -19.18 -2.80
N THR A 27 5.05 -19.87 -1.85
CA THR A 27 4.84 -21.30 -1.61
C THR A 27 3.43 -21.56 -1.09
N ILE A 28 2.95 -20.74 -0.14
CA ILE A 28 1.58 -20.84 0.37
C ILE A 28 0.57 -20.55 -0.74
N SER A 29 0.77 -19.47 -1.49
CA SER A 29 -0.12 -19.09 -2.60
C SER A 29 -0.22 -20.19 -3.66
N ARG A 30 0.91 -20.81 -4.03
CA ARG A 30 0.92 -21.94 -4.97
C ARG A 30 0.14 -23.15 -4.44
N LYS A 31 0.35 -23.52 -3.17
CA LYS A 31 -0.39 -24.65 -2.58
C LYS A 31 -1.91 -24.40 -2.57
N VAL A 32 -2.33 -23.20 -2.25
CA VAL A 32 -3.76 -22.81 -2.28
C VAL A 32 -4.30 -22.92 -3.70
N VAL A 33 -3.57 -22.41 -4.69
CA VAL A 33 -4.00 -22.44 -6.10
C VAL A 33 -4.01 -23.86 -6.66
N GLU A 34 -3.02 -24.71 -6.31
CA GLU A 34 -3.01 -26.13 -6.68
C GLU A 34 -4.20 -26.88 -6.08
N TRP A 35 -4.56 -26.57 -4.83
CA TRP A 35 -5.76 -27.12 -4.20
C TRP A 35 -7.04 -26.68 -4.93
N LEU A 36 -7.17 -25.41 -5.29
CA LEU A 36 -8.32 -24.88 -6.06
C LEU A 36 -8.43 -25.55 -7.44
N TYR A 37 -7.29 -25.72 -8.10
CA TYR A 37 -7.23 -26.41 -9.39
C TYR A 37 -7.63 -27.90 -9.26
N GLY A 38 -7.13 -28.59 -8.23
CA GLY A 38 -7.45 -29.99 -7.98
C GLY A 38 -8.96 -30.25 -7.71
N HIS A 39 -9.69 -29.20 -7.22
CA HIS A 39 -11.15 -29.25 -7.02
C HIS A 39 -11.94 -28.69 -8.21
N GLY A 40 -11.31 -28.38 -9.33
CA GLY A 40 -11.98 -27.89 -10.54
C GLY A 40 -12.59 -26.49 -10.42
N ILE A 41 -12.17 -25.70 -9.41
CA ILE A 41 -12.70 -24.35 -9.15
C ILE A 41 -12.09 -23.33 -10.13
N ILE A 42 -10.87 -23.57 -10.58
CA ILE A 42 -10.13 -22.69 -11.50
C ILE A 42 -9.54 -23.49 -12.66
N GLU A 43 -9.35 -22.85 -13.80
CA GLU A 43 -8.62 -23.43 -14.92
C GLU A 43 -7.12 -23.27 -14.79
N ARG A 44 -6.36 -24.21 -15.38
CA ARG A 44 -4.88 -24.18 -15.36
C ARG A 44 -4.30 -22.94 -16.05
N SER A 45 -4.99 -22.40 -17.04
CA SER A 45 -4.65 -21.14 -17.74
C SER A 45 -4.66 -19.92 -16.82
N GLU A 46 -5.48 -19.93 -15.78
CA GLU A 46 -5.66 -18.83 -14.84
C GLU A 46 -4.78 -18.93 -13.59
N SER A 47 -4.13 -20.10 -13.37
CA SER A 47 -3.37 -20.41 -12.16
C SER A 47 -2.37 -19.30 -11.78
N ASN A 48 -1.63 -18.74 -12.73
CA ASN A 48 -0.64 -17.69 -12.46
C ASN A 48 -1.30 -16.38 -11.95
N ILE A 49 -2.51 -16.07 -12.40
CA ILE A 49 -3.26 -14.88 -11.97
C ILE A 49 -3.70 -15.07 -10.52
N TYR A 50 -4.20 -16.26 -10.19
CA TYR A 50 -4.62 -16.59 -8.82
C TYR A 50 -3.44 -16.65 -7.85
N VAL A 51 -2.30 -17.22 -8.23
CA VAL A 51 -1.08 -17.21 -7.40
C VAL A 51 -0.70 -15.79 -7.03
N TYR A 52 -0.63 -14.89 -8.00
CA TYR A 52 -0.34 -13.49 -7.75
C TYR A 52 -1.38 -12.79 -6.85
N ALA A 53 -2.66 -13.10 -7.05
CA ALA A 53 -3.72 -12.54 -6.21
C ALA A 53 -3.62 -13.00 -4.76
N TYR A 54 -3.31 -14.28 -4.51
CA TYR A 54 -3.12 -14.83 -3.18
C TYR A 54 -1.82 -14.32 -2.52
N GLU A 55 -0.73 -14.15 -3.27
CA GLU A 55 0.49 -13.49 -2.77
C GLU A 55 0.17 -12.07 -2.24
N LEU A 56 -0.62 -11.32 -2.99
CA LEU A 56 -1.03 -9.96 -2.60
C LEU A 56 -1.95 -9.96 -1.37
N LEU A 57 -2.89 -10.91 -1.29
CA LEU A 57 -3.79 -11.06 -0.13
C LEU A 57 -3.01 -11.39 1.13
N ILE A 58 -2.11 -12.38 1.08
CA ILE A 58 -1.28 -12.79 2.22
C ILE A 58 -0.42 -11.62 2.68
N SER A 59 0.26 -10.96 1.75
CA SER A 59 1.10 -9.80 2.04
C SER A 59 0.30 -8.65 2.70
N SER A 60 -0.88 -8.36 2.18
CA SER A 60 -1.75 -7.33 2.75
C SER A 60 -2.23 -7.69 4.16
N THR A 61 -2.57 -8.96 4.39
CA THR A 61 -3.00 -9.46 5.70
C THR A 61 -1.88 -9.34 6.72
N ILE A 62 -0.66 -9.74 6.36
CA ILE A 62 0.53 -9.61 7.23
C ILE A 62 0.76 -8.12 7.57
N SER A 63 0.66 -7.22 6.60
CA SER A 63 0.81 -5.77 6.83
C SER A 63 -0.21 -5.24 7.84
N ILE A 64 -1.47 -5.66 7.72
CA ILE A 64 -2.54 -5.25 8.65
C ILE A 64 -2.23 -5.76 10.07
N PHE A 65 -1.83 -7.03 10.23
CA PHE A 65 -1.47 -7.59 11.53
C PHE A 65 -0.27 -6.86 12.15
N LEU A 66 0.75 -6.53 11.37
CA LEU A 66 1.90 -5.75 11.85
C LEU A 66 1.48 -4.38 12.40
N ILE A 67 0.56 -3.69 11.70
CA ILE A 67 0.03 -2.39 12.15
C ILE A 67 -0.80 -2.55 13.44
N LEU A 68 -1.61 -3.60 13.55
CA LEU A 68 -2.39 -3.88 14.77
C LEU A 68 -1.46 -4.13 15.97
N ILE A 69 -0.44 -4.96 15.80
CA ILE A 69 0.55 -5.24 16.87
C ILE A 69 1.29 -3.95 17.24
N ALA A 70 1.79 -3.19 16.27
CA ALA A 70 2.47 -1.93 16.53
C ALA A 70 1.57 -0.91 17.25
N SER A 71 0.29 -0.87 16.90
CA SER A 71 -0.70 -0.01 17.56
C SER A 71 -0.94 -0.39 19.02
N CYS A 72 -0.99 -1.70 19.32
CA CYS A 72 -1.06 -2.20 20.70
C CYS A 72 0.18 -1.79 21.50
N VAL A 73 1.39 -1.89 20.90
CA VAL A 73 2.64 -1.44 21.54
C VAL A 73 2.62 0.07 21.79
N CYS A 74 2.04 0.85 20.89
CA CYS A 74 1.84 2.30 21.07
C CYS A 74 0.74 2.65 22.11
N GLY A 75 0.12 1.64 22.73
CA GLY A 75 -0.86 1.81 23.82
C GLY A 75 -2.28 2.14 23.37
N ASN A 76 -2.57 2.18 22.06
CA ASN A 76 -3.94 2.48 21.60
C ASN A 76 -4.25 1.85 20.24
N ILE A 77 -5.06 0.80 20.26
CA ILE A 77 -5.45 0.07 19.04
C ILE A 77 -6.24 0.93 18.03
N TRP A 78 -6.91 1.98 18.48
CA TRP A 78 -7.66 2.89 17.61
C TRP A 78 -6.76 3.66 16.63
N TYR A 79 -5.46 3.78 16.92
CA TYR A 79 -4.50 4.40 16.00
C TYR A 79 -4.34 3.59 14.71
N SER A 80 -4.36 2.25 14.81
CA SER A 80 -4.36 1.39 13.62
C SER A 80 -5.62 1.58 12.79
N LEU A 81 -6.79 1.67 13.42
CA LEU A 81 -8.06 1.88 12.71
C LEU A 81 -8.04 3.21 11.93
N ALA A 82 -7.61 4.30 12.56
CA ALA A 82 -7.47 5.61 11.91
C ALA A 82 -6.55 5.55 10.69
N PHE A 83 -5.38 4.92 10.87
CA PHE A 83 -4.39 4.76 9.81
C PHE A 83 -4.90 3.91 8.65
N LEU A 84 -5.48 2.74 8.95
CA LEU A 84 -5.99 1.81 7.96
C LEU A 84 -7.17 2.41 7.17
N LEU A 85 -8.09 3.09 7.84
CA LEU A 85 -9.18 3.81 7.19
C LEU A 85 -8.66 4.90 6.23
N GLY A 86 -7.71 5.72 6.68
CA GLY A 86 -7.15 6.79 5.83
C GLY A 86 -6.31 6.27 4.67
N PHE A 87 -5.59 5.15 4.86
CA PHE A 87 -4.64 4.62 3.88
C PHE A 87 -5.27 3.61 2.92
N ILE A 88 -5.90 2.53 3.44
CA ILE A 88 -6.31 1.40 2.61
C ILE A 88 -7.45 1.77 1.68
N THR A 89 -8.46 2.52 2.17
CA THR A 89 -9.64 2.89 1.38
C THR A 89 -9.28 3.58 0.07
N LEU A 90 -8.32 4.49 0.13
CA LEU A 90 -7.87 5.23 -1.05
C LEU A 90 -6.82 4.46 -1.86
N ARG A 91 -5.91 3.73 -1.20
CA ARG A 91 -4.83 3.02 -1.88
C ARG A 91 -5.32 1.97 -2.88
N ILE A 92 -6.42 1.30 -2.58
CA ILE A 92 -7.00 0.28 -3.46
C ILE A 92 -7.39 0.88 -4.82
N TYR A 93 -7.95 2.08 -4.82
CA TYR A 93 -8.48 2.74 -6.02
C TYR A 93 -7.52 3.73 -6.65
N LEU A 94 -6.75 4.46 -5.82
CA LEU A 94 -5.74 5.41 -6.30
C LEU A 94 -4.55 4.70 -6.93
N GLY A 95 -4.21 3.49 -6.44
CA GLY A 95 -3.00 2.78 -6.83
C GLY A 95 -1.75 3.36 -6.17
N GLY A 96 -0.62 3.29 -6.83
CA GLY A 96 0.62 3.88 -6.37
C GLY A 96 1.83 2.93 -6.42
N TYR A 97 2.91 3.33 -5.78
CA TYR A 97 4.15 2.58 -5.74
C TYR A 97 3.98 1.22 -5.05
N HIS A 98 4.45 0.17 -5.72
CA HIS A 98 4.69 -1.14 -5.12
C HIS A 98 6.18 -1.37 -5.01
N ALA A 99 6.64 -1.69 -3.81
CA ALA A 99 8.05 -2.05 -3.59
C ALA A 99 8.40 -3.32 -4.37
N SER A 100 9.66 -3.44 -4.77
CA SER A 100 10.18 -4.61 -5.48
C SER A 100 10.18 -5.89 -4.63
N SER A 101 10.06 -5.76 -3.31
CA SER A 101 10.02 -6.85 -2.33
C SER A 101 8.88 -6.63 -1.34
N HIS A 102 8.19 -7.70 -0.93
CA HIS A 102 7.16 -7.66 0.10
C HIS A 102 7.70 -7.14 1.43
N PHE A 103 8.92 -7.53 1.81
CA PHE A 103 9.57 -7.05 3.03
C PHE A 103 9.76 -5.52 3.04
N ASN A 104 10.22 -4.94 1.94
CA ASN A 104 10.33 -3.48 1.82
C ASN A 104 8.96 -2.79 1.89
N CYS A 105 7.91 -3.46 1.40
CA CYS A 105 6.55 -2.99 1.53
C CYS A 105 6.09 -2.97 3.00
N TYR A 106 6.39 -4.02 3.77
CA TYR A 106 6.07 -4.08 5.20
C TYR A 106 6.80 -3.01 5.99
N LEU A 107 8.11 -2.85 5.75
CA LEU A 107 8.91 -1.80 6.40
C LEU A 107 8.39 -0.40 6.07
N ALA A 108 8.12 -0.12 4.81
CA ALA A 108 7.58 1.17 4.40
C ALA A 108 6.22 1.45 5.06
N PHE A 109 5.34 0.44 5.10
CA PHE A 109 4.01 0.57 5.68
C PHE A 109 4.06 0.79 7.19
N LEU A 110 4.88 0.01 7.90
CA LEU A 110 5.11 0.15 9.33
C LEU A 110 5.78 1.49 9.67
N SER A 111 6.79 1.91 8.90
CA SER A 111 7.48 3.19 9.12
C SER A 111 6.53 4.38 8.97
N VAL A 112 5.65 4.36 7.97
CA VAL A 112 4.64 5.40 7.76
C VAL A 112 3.65 5.43 8.92
N PHE A 113 3.20 4.27 9.40
CA PHE A 113 2.32 4.17 10.55
C PHE A 113 2.98 4.78 11.80
N LEU A 114 4.18 4.33 12.16
CA LEU A 114 4.91 4.84 13.32
C LEU A 114 5.19 6.34 13.21
N ALA A 115 5.61 6.82 12.03
CA ALA A 115 5.79 8.24 11.78
C ALA A 115 4.47 9.03 11.98
N SER A 116 3.35 8.51 11.49
CA SER A 116 2.04 9.15 11.69
C SER A 116 1.64 9.22 13.16
N VAL A 117 1.92 8.16 13.94
CA VAL A 117 1.67 8.15 15.37
C VAL A 117 2.56 9.15 16.09
N VAL A 118 3.88 9.12 15.85
CA VAL A 118 4.84 10.05 16.49
C VAL A 118 4.51 11.51 16.16
N LEU A 119 4.24 11.82 14.90
CA LEU A 119 3.86 13.17 14.46
C LEU A 119 2.54 13.62 15.10
N SER A 120 1.60 12.72 15.36
CA SER A 120 0.32 13.07 16.00
C SER A 120 0.48 13.53 17.45
N TYR A 121 1.59 13.26 18.10
CA TYR A 121 1.93 13.81 19.43
C TYR A 121 2.47 15.24 19.37
N GLN A 122 3.10 15.61 18.25
CA GLN A 122 3.75 16.91 18.06
C GLN A 122 2.84 17.91 17.33
N ILE A 123 2.06 17.43 16.38
CA ILE A 123 1.27 18.24 15.46
C ILE A 123 -0.17 17.75 15.46
N VAL A 124 -1.11 18.66 15.69
CA VAL A 124 -2.55 18.38 15.52
C VAL A 124 -2.97 18.80 14.11
N ALA A 125 -3.75 17.94 13.45
CA ALA A 125 -4.28 18.26 12.12
C ALA A 125 -5.32 19.40 12.21
N THR A 126 -4.83 20.63 12.08
CA THR A 126 -5.66 21.84 12.02
C THR A 126 -6.56 21.84 10.78
N TYR A 127 -7.57 22.69 10.76
CA TYR A 127 -8.48 22.85 9.62
C TYR A 127 -7.72 23.05 8.30
N GLY A 128 -6.80 24.01 8.26
CA GLY A 128 -6.01 24.30 7.06
C GLY A 128 -5.19 23.09 6.59
N PHE A 129 -4.55 22.35 7.52
CA PHE A 129 -3.81 21.14 7.20
C PHE A 129 -4.70 20.06 6.58
N ARG A 130 -5.89 19.83 7.14
CA ARG A 130 -6.88 18.87 6.63
C ARG A 130 -7.35 19.24 5.23
N LEU A 131 -7.70 20.50 5.01
CA LEU A 131 -8.18 21.00 3.73
C LEU A 131 -7.09 20.91 2.65
N ILE A 132 -5.87 21.34 2.93
CA ILE A 132 -4.75 21.26 2.00
C ILE A 132 -4.47 19.80 1.63
N THR A 133 -4.44 18.90 2.61
CA THR A 133 -4.17 17.46 2.39
C THR A 133 -5.20 16.85 1.44
N THR A 134 -6.49 17.09 1.71
CA THR A 134 -7.57 16.49 0.90
C THR A 134 -7.67 17.12 -0.48
N CYS A 135 -7.46 18.42 -0.63
CA CYS A 135 -7.41 19.09 -1.93
C CYS A 135 -6.25 18.58 -2.79
N LEU A 136 -5.05 18.42 -2.22
CA LEU A 136 -3.92 17.85 -2.94
C LEU A 136 -4.20 16.41 -3.40
N LEU A 137 -4.79 15.61 -2.51
CA LEU A 137 -5.15 14.22 -2.82
C LEU A 137 -6.23 14.15 -3.91
N PHE A 138 -7.21 15.04 -3.86
CA PHE A 138 -8.25 15.16 -4.90
C PHE A 138 -7.65 15.53 -6.26
N ILE A 139 -6.73 16.50 -6.31
CA ILE A 139 -6.05 16.90 -7.54
C ILE A 139 -5.25 15.71 -8.10
N ILE A 140 -4.52 14.98 -7.24
CA ILE A 140 -3.75 13.80 -7.67
C ILE A 140 -4.69 12.69 -8.18
N ALA A 141 -5.80 12.44 -7.51
CA ALA A 141 -6.79 11.47 -7.95
C ALA A 141 -7.40 11.87 -9.30
N PHE A 142 -7.73 13.13 -9.48
CA PHE A 142 -8.31 13.64 -10.73
C PHE A 142 -7.34 13.54 -11.91
N LEU A 143 -6.06 13.88 -11.70
CA LEU A 143 -5.06 13.92 -12.77
C LEU A 143 -4.46 12.54 -13.08
N TYR A 144 -4.18 11.73 -12.06
CA TYR A 144 -3.34 10.55 -12.18
C TYR A 144 -4.01 9.23 -11.82
N ALA A 145 -5.20 9.21 -11.19
CA ALA A 145 -5.84 7.96 -10.81
C ALA A 145 -6.37 7.16 -12.00
N PRO A 146 -6.25 5.82 -11.96
CA PRO A 146 -5.42 5.04 -11.08
C PRO A 146 -3.94 5.05 -11.48
N VAL A 147 -3.04 5.20 -10.50
CA VAL A 147 -1.59 5.14 -10.73
C VAL A 147 -1.19 3.69 -10.94
N GLU A 148 -0.94 3.33 -12.19
CA GLU A 148 -0.56 1.95 -12.55
C GLU A 148 0.89 1.66 -12.16
N ALA A 149 1.12 0.51 -11.53
CA ALA A 149 2.47 -0.01 -11.35
C ALA A 149 3.05 -0.52 -12.69
N LYS A 150 4.39 -0.49 -12.81
CA LYS A 150 5.11 -0.83 -14.04
C LYS A 150 4.74 -2.22 -14.59
N ASN A 151 4.41 -3.15 -13.70
CA ASN A 151 4.17 -4.56 -14.02
C ASN A 151 2.69 -4.95 -14.09
N LYS A 152 1.75 -4.01 -13.89
CA LYS A 152 0.32 -4.32 -13.87
C LYS A 152 -0.47 -3.27 -14.65
N ARG A 153 -0.81 -3.61 -15.89
CA ARG A 153 -1.77 -2.82 -16.68
C ARG A 153 -3.19 -3.27 -16.33
N LEU A 154 -4.03 -2.32 -15.94
CA LEU A 154 -5.44 -2.57 -15.68
C LEU A 154 -6.23 -2.58 -16.99
N PRO A 155 -7.24 -3.46 -17.15
CA PRO A 155 -8.22 -3.35 -18.24
C PRO A 155 -8.88 -1.97 -18.24
N THR A 156 -9.19 -1.45 -19.42
CA THR A 156 -9.74 -0.09 -19.61
C THR A 156 -11.01 0.17 -18.79
N GLU A 157 -11.90 -0.81 -18.69
CA GLU A 157 -13.12 -0.71 -17.90
C GLU A 157 -12.85 -0.59 -16.39
N LYS A 158 -11.95 -1.43 -15.85
CA LYS A 158 -11.55 -1.36 -14.44
C LYS A 158 -10.85 -0.04 -14.12
N LYS A 159 -10.03 0.45 -15.05
CA LYS A 159 -9.35 1.74 -14.92
C LYS A 159 -10.34 2.89 -14.78
N ARG A 160 -11.38 2.92 -15.63
CA ARG A 160 -12.45 3.94 -15.56
C ARG A 160 -13.20 3.87 -14.24
N LYS A 161 -13.60 2.66 -13.82
CA LYS A 161 -14.29 2.44 -12.55
C LYS A 161 -13.46 2.91 -11.35
N TYR A 162 -12.18 2.53 -11.28
CA TYR A 162 -11.29 2.91 -10.17
C TYR A 162 -11.04 4.42 -10.13
N ARG A 163 -10.92 5.07 -11.29
CA ARG A 163 -10.82 6.53 -11.38
C ARG A 163 -12.05 7.22 -10.79
N HIS A 164 -13.25 6.82 -11.16
CA HIS A 164 -14.47 7.41 -10.62
C HIS A 164 -14.57 7.21 -9.11
N ILE A 165 -14.30 6.00 -8.61
CA ILE A 165 -14.33 5.73 -7.17
C ILE A 165 -13.29 6.57 -6.43
N SER A 166 -12.06 6.69 -6.95
CA SER A 166 -11.02 7.53 -6.33
C SER A 166 -11.45 8.99 -6.23
N ILE A 167 -12.03 9.54 -7.30
CA ILE A 167 -12.50 10.93 -7.34
C ILE A 167 -13.67 11.12 -6.36
N CYS A 168 -14.63 10.21 -6.31
CA CYS A 168 -15.74 10.28 -5.37
C CYS A 168 -15.27 10.21 -3.91
N LEU A 169 -14.37 9.27 -3.58
CA LEU A 169 -13.84 9.13 -2.23
C LEU A 169 -13.04 10.36 -1.79
N THR A 170 -12.14 10.85 -2.65
CA THR A 170 -11.34 12.04 -2.31
C THR A 170 -12.20 13.32 -2.29
N GLY A 171 -13.21 13.42 -3.14
CA GLY A 171 -14.19 14.50 -3.11
C GLY A 171 -15.02 14.51 -1.82
N PHE A 172 -15.45 13.34 -1.36
CA PHE A 172 -16.12 13.19 -0.07
C PHE A 172 -15.21 13.62 1.10
N ASP A 173 -13.92 13.27 1.06
CA ASP A 173 -12.95 13.73 2.04
C ASP A 173 -12.77 15.26 2.05
N VAL A 174 -12.80 15.91 0.88
CA VAL A 174 -12.74 17.38 0.79
C VAL A 174 -13.98 18.00 1.45
N ILE A 175 -15.16 17.46 1.20
CA ILE A 175 -16.41 17.93 1.82
C ILE A 175 -16.34 17.76 3.34
N LEU A 176 -15.91 16.60 3.84
CA LEU A 176 -15.75 16.37 5.28
C LEU A 176 -14.75 17.33 5.92
N ALA A 177 -13.64 17.63 5.23
CA ALA A 177 -12.66 18.59 5.71
C ALA A 177 -13.21 20.03 5.70
N ALA A 178 -14.00 20.38 4.68
CA ALA A 178 -14.57 21.72 4.55
C ALA A 178 -15.65 22.05 5.61
N ILE A 179 -16.46 21.05 6.00
CA ILE A 179 -17.51 21.23 7.02
C ILE A 179 -16.92 21.31 8.44
N ASP A 180 -15.67 20.85 8.63
CA ASP A 180 -14.94 20.87 9.91
C ASP A 180 -15.67 20.25 11.11
N ILE A 181 -16.52 19.24 10.87
CA ILE A 181 -17.25 18.54 11.92
C ILE A 181 -16.32 17.67 12.79
N LEU A 182 -15.18 17.26 12.24
CA LEU A 182 -14.28 16.32 12.90
C LEU A 182 -13.49 16.96 14.03
N PRO A 183 -13.52 16.39 15.25
CA PRO A 183 -12.82 16.97 16.38
C PRO A 183 -11.30 16.97 16.16
N LEU A 184 -10.62 17.93 16.80
CA LEU A 184 -9.16 17.98 16.87
C LEU A 184 -8.67 16.85 17.80
N SER A 185 -8.41 15.68 17.27
CA SER A 185 -7.95 14.51 18.01
C SER A 185 -6.75 13.84 17.33
N ARG A 186 -5.98 13.07 18.11
CA ARG A 186 -4.88 12.27 17.57
C ARG A 186 -5.35 11.27 16.52
N PHE A 187 -6.53 10.68 16.71
CA PHE A 187 -7.16 9.78 15.76
C PHE A 187 -7.30 10.44 14.37
N ILE A 188 -7.89 11.63 14.34
CA ILE A 188 -8.07 12.40 13.10
C ILE A 188 -6.72 12.84 12.52
N THR A 189 -5.77 13.18 13.36
CA THR A 189 -4.41 13.56 12.92
C THR A 189 -3.70 12.39 12.24
N ILE A 190 -3.75 11.18 12.80
CA ILE A 190 -3.18 9.97 12.19
C ILE A 190 -3.86 9.65 10.86
N TYR A 191 -5.19 9.78 10.79
CA TYR A 191 -5.95 9.61 9.57
C TYR A 191 -5.46 10.54 8.44
N TYR A 192 -5.23 11.82 8.71
CA TYR A 192 -4.74 12.74 7.70
C TYR A 192 -3.25 12.56 7.36
N PHE A 193 -2.41 12.19 8.33
CA PHE A 193 -1.01 11.84 8.04
C PHE A 193 -0.89 10.59 7.18
N SER A 194 -1.77 9.61 7.33
CA SER A 194 -1.81 8.44 6.45
C SER A 194 -2.09 8.81 4.98
N LYS A 195 -2.84 9.88 4.74
CA LYS A 195 -3.11 10.43 3.40
C LYS A 195 -1.89 11.14 2.80
N TRP A 196 -1.06 11.79 3.59
CA TRP A 196 0.21 12.33 3.11
C TRP A 196 1.13 11.23 2.57
N ALA A 197 1.17 10.09 3.23
CA ALA A 197 1.89 8.94 2.71
C ALA A 197 1.36 8.48 1.33
N LEU A 198 0.04 8.50 1.13
CA LEU A 198 -0.55 8.18 -0.18
C LEU A 198 -0.14 9.18 -1.25
N ILE A 199 -0.09 10.48 -0.92
CA ILE A 199 0.40 11.51 -1.84
C ILE A 199 1.83 11.18 -2.28
N ILE A 200 2.72 10.88 -1.33
CA ILE A 200 4.12 10.52 -1.61
C ILE A 200 4.17 9.27 -2.49
N PHE A 201 3.45 8.20 -2.13
CA PHE A 201 3.44 6.95 -2.90
C PHE A 201 2.77 7.06 -4.27
N ALA A 202 1.89 8.04 -4.50
CA ALA A 202 1.31 8.30 -5.81
C ALA A 202 2.26 9.13 -6.69
N VAL A 203 2.97 10.09 -6.10
CA VAL A 203 3.88 11.02 -6.84
C VAL A 203 5.18 10.32 -7.25
N ILE A 204 5.76 9.45 -6.42
CA ILE A 204 7.02 8.75 -6.72
C ILE A 204 6.98 8.04 -8.09
N PRO A 205 5.98 7.20 -8.43
CA PRO A 205 5.92 6.55 -9.73
C PRO A 205 5.73 7.52 -10.89
N CYS A 206 5.06 8.65 -10.67
CA CYS A 206 4.86 9.67 -11.70
C CYS A 206 6.18 10.38 -12.03
N LEU A 207 7.00 10.67 -11.02
CA LEU A 207 8.32 11.27 -11.20
C LEU A 207 9.30 10.31 -11.90
N THR A 208 9.35 9.06 -11.44
CA THR A 208 10.27 8.06 -12.03
C THR A 208 9.92 7.73 -13.49
N ARG A 209 8.64 7.79 -13.89
CA ARG A 209 8.24 7.64 -15.31
C ARG A 209 8.71 8.79 -16.19
N LYS A 210 8.79 10.01 -15.65
CA LYS A 210 9.27 11.19 -16.40
C LYS A 210 10.78 11.16 -16.66
N PHE A 211 11.55 10.53 -15.78
CA PHE A 211 13.00 10.40 -15.90
C PHE A 211 13.46 9.26 -16.85
N GLN A 212 12.54 8.37 -17.27
CA GLN A 212 12.83 7.22 -18.13
C GLN A 212 12.32 7.40 -19.58
N ARG A 213 11.82 8.60 -19.93
CA ARG A 213 11.51 9.04 -21.30
C ARG A 213 12.58 10.00 -21.79
#